data_5bca0184ef0cd48a4987e6d6167d3578
#
_entry.id   5bca0184ef0cd48a4987e6d6167d3578
#
_cell.length_a   1.000
_cell.length_b   1.000
_cell.length_c   1.000
_cell.angle_alpha   90.00
_cell.angle_beta   90.00
_cell.angle_gamma   90.00
#
_symmetry.space_group_name_H-M   'P 1'
#
loop_
_entity.id
_entity.type
_entity.pdbx_description
1 polymer ?
#
loop_
_entity_poly.entity_id
_entity_poly.type
_entity_poly.pdbx_seq_one_letter_code
_entity_poly.pdbx_strand_id
1 'polypeptide(L)'
;MNTQPQRLSLSLAHRAIFTLPDAHEVDIECASGSVWITLDHDRRDIVLEPGQNFRSESHRRALVAALEPSCVRFSAAELSVGRAPTPAQRSPWRLWPHGMTPA
;
A
#
# COMPACT_ATOMS: atom_id res chain seq x y z
N MET A 1 27.26 12.91 3.70
CA MET A 1 26.37 12.89 4.26
C MET A 1 25.68 11.72 4.22
N ASN A 2 25.23 11.21 5.13
CA ASN A 2 24.63 10.10 5.15
C ASN A 2 23.26 10.21 5.03
N THR A 3 22.64 9.80 4.08
CA THR A 3 21.27 9.85 3.91
C THR A 3 20.78 8.50 4.16
N GLN A 4 20.08 8.31 5.23
CA GLN A 4 19.54 7.05 5.50
C GLN A 4 18.21 6.91 4.85
N PRO A 5 17.83 5.78 4.36
CA PRO A 5 16.52 5.58 3.78
C PRO A 5 15.47 5.75 4.84
N GLN A 6 14.34 6.27 4.48
CA GLN A 6 13.24 6.40 5.38
C GLN A 6 12.44 5.10 5.34
N ARG A 7 11.93 4.69 6.48
CA ARG A 7 11.17 3.47 6.57
C ARG A 7 9.91 3.69 7.36
N LEU A 8 8.88 3.00 6.98
CA LEU A 8 7.61 3.09 7.66
C LEU A 8 7.02 1.70 7.73
N SER A 9 6.63 1.26 8.90
CA SER A 9 5.96 -0.02 9.06
C SER A 9 4.55 0.24 9.50
N LEU A 10 3.60 -0.39 8.85
CA LEU A 10 2.20 -0.22 9.17
C LEU A 10 1.53 -1.56 9.38
N SER A 11 0.63 -1.60 10.36
CA SER A 11 -0.23 -2.73 10.54
C SER A 11 -1.56 -2.35 9.96
N LEU A 12 -2.04 -3.12 9.04
CA LEU A 12 -3.30 -2.84 8.38
C LEU A 12 -4.32 -3.89 8.75
N ALA A 13 -5.46 -3.44 9.22
CA ALA A 13 -6.54 -4.37 9.51
C ALA A 13 -7.12 -4.87 8.21
N HIS A 14 -7.84 -5.97 8.27
CA HIS A 14 -8.49 -6.51 7.09
C HIS A 14 -9.33 -5.42 6.44
N ARG A 15 -9.13 -5.22 5.17
CA ARG A 15 -9.83 -4.23 4.37
C ARG A 15 -9.39 -2.80 4.57
N ALA A 16 -8.40 -2.55 5.39
CA ALA A 16 -7.88 -1.21 5.51
C ALA A 16 -7.12 -0.86 4.24
N ILE A 17 -7.16 0.40 3.85
CA ILE A 17 -6.47 0.87 2.68
C ILE A 17 -5.56 2.00 3.06
N PHE A 18 -4.31 1.88 2.65
CA PHE A 18 -3.33 2.94 2.87
C PHE A 18 -3.00 3.55 1.53
N THR A 19 -3.02 4.86 1.45
CA THR A 19 -2.69 5.56 0.22
C THR A 19 -1.27 6.10 0.29
N LEU A 20 -0.46 5.72 -0.68
CA LEU A 20 0.88 6.23 -0.80
C LEU A 20 0.83 7.24 -1.95
N PRO A 21 0.99 8.53 -1.67
CA PRO A 21 0.76 9.53 -2.70
C PRO A 21 1.69 9.41 -3.90
N ASP A 22 2.91 9.00 -3.68
CA ASP A 22 3.86 8.85 -4.76
C ASP A 22 4.71 7.63 -4.48
N ALA A 23 4.55 6.60 -5.28
CA ALA A 23 5.25 5.35 -5.07
C ALA A 23 6.60 5.27 -5.78
N HIS A 24 7.06 6.39 -6.35
CA HIS A 24 8.30 6.38 -7.11
C HIS A 24 9.46 5.90 -6.24
N GLU A 25 10.07 4.83 -6.66
CA GLU A 25 11.22 4.25 -5.96
C GLU A 25 10.95 3.93 -4.49
N VAL A 26 9.73 3.59 -4.17
CA VAL A 26 9.41 3.14 -2.84
C VAL A 26 9.30 1.62 -2.87
N ASP A 27 10.02 0.98 -1.96
CA ASP A 27 9.93 -0.44 -1.83
C ASP A 27 8.78 -0.74 -0.90
N ILE A 28 7.83 -1.55 -1.33
CA ILE A 28 6.70 -1.97 -0.52
C ILE A 28 6.87 -3.45 -0.27
N GLU A 29 7.04 -3.80 0.98
CA GLU A 29 7.25 -5.19 1.34
C GLU A 29 6.13 -5.70 2.23
N CYS A 30 5.59 -6.86 1.94
CA CYS A 30 4.60 -7.48 2.79
C CYS A 30 5.35 -8.32 3.81
N ALA A 31 5.31 -7.92 5.07
CA ALA A 31 5.99 -8.68 6.11
C ALA A 31 5.11 -9.81 6.59
N SER A 32 3.81 -9.61 6.65
CA SER A 32 2.89 -10.68 7.02
C SER A 32 1.54 -10.37 6.42
N GLY A 33 0.71 -11.37 6.28
CA GLY A 33 -0.60 -11.23 5.66
C GLY A 33 -0.49 -11.17 4.15
N SER A 34 -1.42 -10.51 3.51
CA SER A 34 -1.34 -10.31 2.08
C SER A 34 -1.99 -8.99 1.72
N VAL A 35 -1.45 -8.31 0.75
CA VAL A 35 -1.95 -7.01 0.34
C VAL A 35 -2.07 -6.92 -1.16
N TRP A 36 -2.96 -6.07 -1.59
CA TRP A 36 -3.22 -5.85 -2.99
C TRP A 36 -2.83 -4.41 -3.28
N ILE A 37 -1.95 -4.19 -4.24
CA ILE A 37 -1.49 -2.88 -4.58
C ILE A 37 -2.00 -2.50 -5.94
N THR A 38 -2.58 -1.31 -6.06
CA THR A 38 -2.98 -0.79 -7.35
C THR A 38 -2.32 0.56 -7.53
N LEU A 39 -1.89 0.84 -8.74
CA LEU A 39 -1.27 2.10 -9.05
C LEU A 39 -2.17 2.86 -10.00
N ASP A 40 -2.20 4.19 -9.85
CA ASP A 40 -3.01 5.00 -10.74
C ASP A 40 -2.57 4.79 -12.17
N HIS A 41 -3.51 4.68 -13.05
CA HIS A 41 -3.24 4.54 -14.48
C HIS A 41 -2.40 3.32 -14.81
N ASP A 42 -2.48 2.29 -13.99
CA ASP A 42 -1.75 1.07 -14.24
C ASP A 42 -2.74 -0.07 -14.13
N ARG A 43 -2.78 -0.94 -15.10
CA ARG A 43 -3.72 -2.02 -15.08
C ARG A 43 -3.28 -3.20 -14.30
N ARG A 44 -2.08 -3.23 -13.82
CA ARG A 44 -1.60 -4.40 -13.11
C ARG A 44 -2.23 -4.50 -11.74
N ASP A 45 -2.56 -5.69 -11.33
CA ASP A 45 -2.99 -5.94 -9.98
C ASP A 45 -1.84 -6.65 -9.32
N ILE A 46 -1.28 -6.07 -8.31
CA ILE A 46 -0.12 -6.63 -7.65
C ILE A 46 -0.53 -7.15 -6.30
N VAL A 47 -0.34 -8.44 -6.07
CA VAL A 47 -0.64 -9.03 -4.78
C VAL A 47 0.66 -9.48 -4.16
N LEU A 48 0.93 -9.05 -2.95
CA LEU A 48 2.13 -9.46 -2.24
C LEU A 48 1.76 -10.37 -1.10
N GLU A 49 2.51 -11.44 -0.97
CA GLU A 49 2.39 -12.37 0.14
C GLU A 49 3.60 -12.22 1.03
N PRO A 50 3.64 -12.85 2.20
CA PRO A 50 4.74 -12.61 3.13
C PRO A 50 6.10 -12.82 2.48
N GLY A 51 6.95 -11.86 2.63
CA GLY A 51 8.29 -11.91 2.07
C GLY A 51 8.43 -11.33 0.68
N GLN A 52 7.33 -10.97 0.04
CA GLN A 52 7.40 -10.43 -1.30
C GLN A 52 7.41 -8.92 -1.25
N ASN A 53 7.98 -8.30 -2.25
CA ASN A 53 8.02 -6.85 -2.31
C ASN A 53 7.82 -6.34 -3.73
N PHE A 54 7.46 -5.08 -3.84
CA PHE A 54 7.21 -4.45 -5.11
C PHE A 54 7.79 -3.04 -5.08
N ARG A 55 8.37 -2.60 -6.19
CA ARG A 55 8.91 -1.28 -6.28
C ARG A 55 8.47 -0.66 -7.59
N SER A 56 7.93 0.55 -7.52
CA SER A 56 7.51 1.25 -8.70
C SER A 56 8.54 2.27 -9.09
N GLU A 57 8.76 2.43 -10.39
CA GLU A 57 9.68 3.43 -10.83
C GLU A 57 8.95 4.62 -11.37
N SER A 58 7.64 4.62 -11.35
CA SER A 58 6.86 5.72 -11.86
C SER A 58 6.29 6.55 -10.74
N HIS A 59 6.11 7.83 -11.01
CA HIS A 59 5.47 8.70 -10.02
C HIS A 59 3.97 8.46 -10.12
N ARG A 60 3.46 7.53 -9.32
CA ARG A 60 2.05 7.21 -9.33
C ARG A 60 1.58 7.00 -7.92
N ARG A 61 0.35 7.35 -7.68
CA ARG A 61 -0.24 7.07 -6.38
C ARG A 61 -0.50 5.58 -6.28
N ALA A 62 -0.24 5.01 -5.15
CA ALA A 62 -0.49 3.60 -4.92
C ALA A 62 -1.48 3.41 -3.80
N LEU A 63 -2.41 2.49 -3.97
CA LEU A 63 -3.32 2.11 -2.92
C LEU A 63 -2.91 0.71 -2.47
N VAL A 64 -2.75 0.54 -1.19
CA VAL A 64 -2.36 -0.74 -0.63
C VAL A 64 -3.51 -1.22 0.24
N ALA A 65 -4.20 -2.24 -0.21
CA ALA A 65 -5.37 -2.76 0.47
C ALA A 65 -5.04 -4.08 1.15
N ALA A 66 -5.39 -4.20 2.40
CA ALA A 66 -5.09 -5.42 3.13
C ALA A 66 -6.15 -6.46 2.86
N LEU A 67 -5.75 -7.58 2.28
CA LEU A 67 -6.67 -8.67 2.01
C LEU A 67 -6.94 -9.48 3.28
N GLU A 68 -6.09 -9.30 4.26
CA GLU A 68 -6.23 -9.91 5.57
C GLU A 68 -5.40 -9.05 6.50
N PRO A 69 -5.46 -9.19 7.79
CA PRO A 69 -4.63 -8.37 8.66
C PRO A 69 -3.17 -8.53 8.24
N SER A 70 -2.51 -7.44 7.97
CA SER A 70 -1.19 -7.47 7.37
C SER A 70 -0.25 -6.46 7.95
N CYS A 71 1.01 -6.72 7.79
CA CYS A 71 2.05 -5.79 8.18
C CYS A 71 2.82 -5.47 6.94
N VAL A 72 2.95 -4.20 6.63
CA VAL A 72 3.61 -3.76 5.41
C VAL A 72 4.70 -2.78 5.75
N ARG A 73 5.82 -2.90 5.09
CA ARG A 73 6.94 -1.99 5.28
C ARG A 73 7.20 -1.22 4.01
N PHE A 74 7.40 0.07 4.17
CA PHE A 74 7.73 0.92 3.05
C PHE A 74 9.11 1.49 3.29
N SER A 75 9.96 1.51 2.29
CA SER A 75 11.28 2.13 2.45
C SER A 75 11.65 2.85 1.18
N ALA A 76 12.28 3.99 1.32
CA ALA A 76 12.71 4.81 0.21
C ALA A 76 13.67 5.86 0.70
N ALA A 77 14.36 6.50 -0.24
CA ALA A 77 15.22 7.60 0.10
C ALA A 77 14.38 8.72 0.69
N GLU A 78 13.17 8.90 0.17
CA GLU A 78 12.30 9.88 0.69
C GLU A 78 10.91 9.34 0.65
N LEU A 79 10.14 9.38 1.70
CA LEU A 79 8.77 8.93 1.72
C LEU A 79 7.81 10.06 1.88
N SER A 80 6.80 10.08 1.02
CA SER A 80 5.80 11.08 1.12
C SER A 80 4.58 10.36 1.60
N VAL A 81 4.21 10.49 2.82
CA VAL A 81 3.12 9.79 3.40
C VAL A 81 2.02 10.73 3.75
N GLY A 82 0.87 10.50 3.31
CA GLY A 82 -0.20 11.43 3.55
C GLY A 82 -0.81 11.30 4.88
N ARG A 83 -1.48 10.24 5.18
CA ARG A 83 -2.16 10.13 6.37
C ARG A 83 -2.21 8.77 6.84
N ALA A 84 -2.69 8.54 8.01
CA ALA A 84 -2.81 7.23 8.59
C ALA A 84 -3.76 6.39 7.78
N PRO A 85 -3.66 5.08 7.85
CA PRO A 85 -4.56 4.21 7.13
C PRO A 85 -5.99 4.42 7.54
N THR A 86 -6.89 4.28 6.63
CA THR A 86 -8.29 4.46 6.89
C THR A 86 -8.88 3.21 7.49
N PRO A 87 -9.59 3.33 8.57
CA PRO A 87 -10.19 2.16 9.17
C PRO A 87 -11.27 1.58 8.27
N ALA A 88 -11.41 0.30 8.34
CA ALA A 88 -12.37 -0.33 7.48
C ALA A 88 -13.77 0.18 7.66
N GLN A 89 -14.14 0.47 8.86
CA GLN A 89 -15.49 0.85 9.08
C GLN A 89 -15.82 2.17 8.47
N ARG A 90 -14.95 3.02 8.20
CA ARG A 90 -15.25 4.18 7.56
C ARG A 90 -14.74 4.15 6.29
N SER A 91 -14.43 3.12 5.80
CA SER A 91 -13.80 3.11 4.62
C SER A 91 -14.60 3.34 3.47
N PRO A 92 -14.05 3.59 2.46
CA PRO A 92 -14.65 3.80 1.21
C PRO A 92 -15.08 2.49 0.68
N TRP A 93 -14.95 1.42 1.42
CA TRP A 93 -15.42 0.20 0.96
C TRP A 93 -16.82 0.32 0.52
N ARG A 94 -17.55 1.19 1.10
CA ARG A 94 -18.82 1.32 0.70
C ARG A 94 -18.84 1.83 -0.61
N LEU A 95 -17.89 2.55 -1.01
CA LEU A 95 -17.85 3.11 -2.28
C LEU A 95 -17.23 2.18 -3.24
N TRP A 96 -16.80 1.12 -2.83
CA TRP A 96 -16.17 0.17 -3.67
C TRP A 96 -17.20 -0.49 -4.30
N PRO A 97 -17.57 -0.22 -5.09
CA PRO A 97 -18.59 -0.63 -5.53
C PRO A 97 -18.54 -1.52 -6.20
N HIS A 98 -18.69 -1.72 -6.34
CA HIS A 98 -18.97 -2.23 -6.99
C HIS A 98 -18.09 -2.79 -7.68
N GLY A 99 -17.66 -2.50 -8.17
CA GLY A 99 -16.90 -3.02 -8.89
C GLY A 99 -15.82 -3.54 -8.28
N MET A 100 -15.36 -2.97 -7.62
CA MET A 100 -14.25 -3.34 -7.12
C MET A 100 -14.38 -3.91 -6.04
N THR A 101 -15.23 -3.90 -5.68
CA THR A 101 -15.36 -4.33 -4.62
C THR A 101 -14.79 -5.31 -4.45
N PRO A 102 -14.19 -5.43 -3.80
CA PRO A 102 -13.52 -6.45 -3.58
C PRO A 102 -14.51 -7.21 -3.29
N ALA A 103 -15.01 -7.00 -3.56
CA ALA A 103 -15.83 -7.61 -3.30
C ALA A 103 -15.81 -8.09 -3.05
#